data_90dc04abe08be56c78f2b82104baf73e
#
_entry.id   90dc04abe08be56c78f2b82104baf73e
#
_cell.length_a   1.000
_cell.length_b   1.000
_cell.length_c   1.000
_cell.angle_alpha   90.00
_cell.angle_beta   90.00
_cell.angle_gamma   90.00
#
_symmetry.space_group_name_H-M   'P 1'
#
loop_
_entity.id
_entity.type
_entity.pdbx_description
1 polymer ?
#
loop_
_entity_poly.entity_id
_entity_poly.type
_entity_poly.pdbx_seq_one_letter_code
_entity_poly.pdbx_strand_id
1 'polypeptide(L)'
;MKAAFLSYNQALTDRVNAILDEQGIRGFTRWALTEGRGSVDGEPHYGTHAWPSMNASIMAIVDDEKVAPLMAAFREMDAATKLQGSRAFVWNIE
;
A
#
# COMPACT_ATOMS: atom_id res chain seq x y z
N MET A 1 -11.25 0.31 16.25
CA MET A 1 -10.77 -0.27 14.98
C MET A 1 -10.56 0.82 13.94
N LYS A 2 -9.65 0.59 13.04
CA LYS A 2 -9.31 1.52 11.97
C LYS A 2 -9.39 0.83 10.62
N ALA A 3 -9.67 1.60 9.58
CA ALA A 3 -9.52 1.17 8.21
C ALA A 3 -8.17 1.67 7.68
N ALA A 4 -7.38 0.79 7.10
CA ALA A 4 -6.12 1.14 6.45
C ALA A 4 -6.25 0.88 4.94
N PHE A 5 -5.94 1.89 4.15
CA PHE A 5 -5.89 1.78 2.70
C PHE A 5 -4.45 1.94 2.24
N LEU A 6 -3.94 0.93 1.55
CA LEU A 6 -2.57 0.90 1.04
C LEU A 6 -2.62 0.89 -0.49
N SER A 7 -1.80 1.73 -1.12
CA SER A 7 -1.64 1.73 -2.56
C SER A 7 -0.15 1.71 -2.89
N TYR A 8 0.26 0.81 -3.76
CA TYR A 8 1.67 0.57 -4.03
C TYR A 8 1.86 -0.01 -5.44
N ASN A 9 3.08 0.06 -5.95
CA ASN A 9 3.41 -0.59 -7.23
C ASN A 9 3.21 -2.10 -7.08
N GLN A 10 2.50 -2.71 -8.00
CA GLN A 10 2.16 -4.14 -7.98
C GLN A 10 3.40 -5.04 -7.82
N ALA A 11 4.55 -4.62 -8.31
CA ALA A 11 5.81 -5.34 -8.13
C ALA A 11 6.25 -5.46 -6.66
N LEU A 12 5.71 -4.63 -5.77
CA LEU A 12 6.03 -4.66 -4.33
C LEU A 12 5.09 -5.56 -3.53
N THR A 13 4.19 -6.29 -4.19
CA THR A 13 3.17 -7.11 -3.51
C THR A 13 3.78 -8.09 -2.50
N ASP A 14 4.88 -8.77 -2.85
CA ASP A 14 5.50 -9.73 -1.92
C ASP A 14 6.04 -9.02 -0.66
N ARG A 15 6.60 -7.82 -0.80
CA ARG A 15 7.07 -7.03 0.34
C ARG A 15 5.91 -6.57 1.21
N VAL A 16 4.81 -6.15 0.60
CA VAL A 16 3.60 -5.75 1.33
C VAL A 16 3.00 -6.95 2.07
N ASN A 17 2.96 -8.12 1.44
CA ASN A 17 2.52 -9.35 2.10
C ASN A 17 3.38 -9.66 3.32
N ALA A 18 4.71 -9.52 3.22
CA ALA A 18 5.61 -9.73 4.35
C ALA A 18 5.31 -8.76 5.50
N ILE A 19 5.05 -7.48 5.20
CA ILE A 19 4.67 -6.48 6.20
C ILE A 19 3.37 -6.89 6.91
N LEU A 20 2.35 -7.28 6.16
CA LEU A 20 1.07 -7.70 6.73
C LEU A 20 1.24 -8.92 7.64
N ASP A 21 2.02 -9.90 7.21
CA ASP A 21 2.29 -11.11 7.99
C ASP A 21 3.05 -10.79 9.28
N GLU A 22 4.09 -9.96 9.21
CA GLU A 22 4.88 -9.56 10.37
C GLU A 22 4.04 -8.80 11.39
N GLN A 23 3.08 -8.00 10.93
CA GLN A 23 2.19 -7.24 11.81
C GLN A 23 0.98 -8.06 12.26
N GLY A 24 0.86 -9.31 11.83
CA GLY A 24 -0.25 -10.17 12.20
C GLY A 24 -1.58 -9.73 11.62
N ILE A 25 -1.56 -9.03 10.49
CA ILE A 25 -2.76 -8.58 9.79
C ILE A 25 -3.12 -9.62 8.75
N ARG A 26 -4.13 -10.44 9.04
CA ARG A 26 -4.53 -11.54 8.18
C ARG A 26 -5.77 -11.25 7.35
N GLY A 27 -6.63 -10.35 7.80
CA GLY A 27 -7.86 -9.99 7.11
C GLY A 27 -7.69 -8.74 6.28
N PHE A 28 -7.82 -8.86 4.98
CA PHE A 28 -7.77 -7.71 4.06
C PHE A 28 -8.42 -8.07 2.73
N THR A 29 -8.77 -7.05 1.97
CA THR A 29 -9.19 -7.19 0.57
C THR A 29 -8.15 -6.55 -0.32
N ARG A 30 -7.74 -7.25 -1.36
CA ARG A 30 -6.78 -6.73 -2.33
C ARG A 30 -7.42 -6.61 -3.70
N TRP A 31 -7.16 -5.47 -4.32
CA TRP A 31 -7.34 -5.29 -5.76
C TRP A 31 -5.97 -5.47 -6.40
N ALA A 32 -5.78 -6.53 -7.15
CA ALA A 32 -4.47 -6.93 -7.66
C ALA A 32 -3.87 -5.93 -8.64
N LEU A 33 -4.72 -5.27 -9.42
CA LEU A 33 -4.31 -4.28 -10.41
C LEU A 33 -5.20 -3.05 -10.33
N THR A 34 -4.57 -1.91 -10.05
CA THR A 34 -5.22 -0.60 -10.05
C THR A 34 -4.31 0.39 -10.76
N GLU A 35 -4.88 1.47 -11.25
CA GLU A 35 -4.12 2.57 -11.82
C GLU A 35 -3.90 3.64 -10.76
N GLY A 36 -2.77 4.34 -10.83
CA GLY A 36 -2.54 5.43 -9.91
C GLY A 36 -1.25 6.19 -10.16
N ARG A 37 -1.14 7.32 -9.49
CA ARG A 37 0.07 8.14 -9.42
C ARG A 37 0.21 8.59 -7.96
N GLY A 38 1.30 8.20 -7.31
CA GLY A 38 1.48 8.41 -5.88
C GLY A 38 1.81 9.84 -5.47
N SER A 39 2.25 10.67 -6.42
CA SER A 39 2.59 12.06 -6.16
C SER A 39 2.58 12.86 -7.45
N VAL A 40 2.64 14.21 -7.33
CA VAL A 40 2.69 15.10 -8.49
C VAL A 40 3.87 14.79 -9.40
N ASP A 41 5.02 14.46 -8.81
CA ASP A 41 6.26 14.16 -9.54
C ASP A 41 6.49 12.67 -9.75
N GLY A 42 5.57 11.83 -9.27
CA GLY A 42 5.69 10.38 -9.40
C GLY A 42 5.35 9.89 -10.80
N GLU A 43 5.93 8.76 -11.19
CA GLU A 43 5.59 8.10 -12.43
C GLU A 43 4.16 7.55 -12.36
N PRO A 44 3.34 7.76 -13.39
CA PRO A 44 2.04 7.12 -13.48
C PRO A 44 2.15 5.59 -13.55
N HIS A 45 1.26 4.88 -12.87
CA HIS A 45 1.15 3.44 -12.93
C HIS A 45 -0.20 3.08 -13.58
N TYR A 46 -0.28 3.20 -14.90
CA TYR A 46 -1.54 3.12 -15.65
C TYR A 46 -1.65 1.86 -16.50
N GLY A 47 -0.57 1.03 -16.57
CA GLY A 47 -0.58 -0.17 -17.38
C GLY A 47 -0.65 0.10 -18.89
N THR A 48 -0.23 1.28 -19.35
CA THR A 48 -0.23 1.65 -20.76
C THR A 48 1.13 1.39 -21.39
N HIS A 49 1.21 1.52 -22.72
CA HIS A 49 2.49 1.37 -23.43
C HIS A 49 3.55 2.35 -22.92
N ALA A 50 3.16 3.61 -22.66
CA ALA A 50 4.07 4.63 -22.13
C ALA A 50 4.35 4.46 -20.64
N TRP A 51 3.36 3.97 -19.88
CA TRP A 51 3.44 3.81 -18.42
C TRP A 51 2.97 2.39 -18.06
N PRO A 52 3.83 1.37 -18.27
CA PRO A 52 3.37 -0.03 -18.13
C PRO A 52 3.15 -0.49 -16.70
N SER A 53 3.75 0.17 -15.71
CA SER A 53 3.58 -0.22 -14.31
C SER A 53 2.13 -0.04 -13.87
N MET A 54 1.68 -0.92 -12.97
CA MET A 54 0.37 -0.87 -12.33
C MET A 54 0.53 -0.83 -10.83
N ASN A 55 -0.48 -0.35 -10.13
CA ASN A 55 -0.58 -0.45 -8.69
C ASN A 55 -1.42 -1.66 -8.28
N ALA A 56 -1.26 -2.05 -7.04
CA ALA A 56 -2.21 -2.86 -6.30
C ALA A 56 -2.70 -2.03 -5.12
N SER A 57 -3.87 -2.35 -4.60
CA SER A 57 -4.47 -1.64 -3.47
C SER A 57 -5.03 -2.62 -2.46
N ILE A 58 -4.93 -2.29 -1.19
CA ILE A 58 -5.44 -3.10 -0.09
C ILE A 58 -6.32 -2.24 0.82
N MET A 59 -7.41 -2.83 1.26
CA MET A 59 -8.21 -2.33 2.36
C MET A 59 -8.17 -3.35 3.49
N ALA A 60 -7.72 -2.94 4.67
CA ALA A 60 -7.68 -3.79 5.85
C ALA A 60 -8.37 -3.08 7.03
N ILE A 61 -9.12 -3.83 7.80
CA ILE A 61 -9.70 -3.33 9.05
C ILE A 61 -8.86 -3.91 10.17
N VAL A 62 -8.24 -3.05 10.96
CA VAL A 62 -7.22 -3.44 11.93
C VAL A 62 -7.53 -2.89 13.32
N ASP A 63 -7.04 -3.57 14.34
CA ASP A 63 -7.08 -3.06 15.70
C ASP A 63 -6.21 -1.80 15.82
N ASP A 64 -6.59 -0.91 16.72
CA ASP A 64 -5.91 0.39 16.86
C ASP A 64 -4.40 0.25 17.11
N GLU A 65 -3.99 -0.71 17.92
CA GLU A 65 -2.58 -0.94 18.25
C GLU A 65 -1.73 -1.43 17.06
N LYS A 66 -2.36 -1.88 16.00
CA LYS A 66 -1.66 -2.34 14.79
C LYS A 66 -1.31 -1.20 13.84
N VAL A 67 -1.93 -0.05 14.01
CA VAL A 67 -1.79 1.08 13.07
C VAL A 67 -0.36 1.62 13.02
N ALA A 68 0.21 1.96 14.18
CA ALA A 68 1.54 2.58 14.21
C ALA A 68 2.63 1.66 13.65
N PRO A 69 2.71 0.36 14.03
CA PRO A 69 3.70 -0.53 13.42
C PRO A 69 3.48 -0.77 11.93
N LEU A 70 2.22 -0.88 11.48
CA LEU A 70 1.93 -1.02 10.06
C LEU A 70 2.40 0.20 9.26
N MET A 71 2.06 1.39 9.73
CA MET A 71 2.42 2.63 9.04
C MET A 71 3.94 2.84 9.03
N ALA A 72 4.64 2.50 10.12
CA ALA A 72 6.10 2.58 10.19
C ALA A 72 6.76 1.64 9.17
N ALA A 73 6.31 0.39 9.08
CA ALA A 73 6.84 -0.58 8.13
C ALA A 73 6.58 -0.15 6.68
N PHE A 74 5.40 0.37 6.42
CA PHE A 74 5.04 0.83 5.07
C PHE A 74 5.86 2.05 4.65
N ARG A 75 6.07 3.02 5.56
CA ARG A 75 6.93 4.19 5.29
C ARG A 75 8.38 3.78 5.05
N GLU A 76 8.88 2.80 5.77
CA GLU A 76 10.23 2.28 5.57
C GLU A 76 10.38 1.68 4.17
N MET A 77 9.39 0.91 3.73
CA MET A 77 9.35 0.36 2.37
C MET A 77 9.32 1.49 1.33
N ASP A 78 8.47 2.50 1.54
CA ASP A 78 8.37 3.65 0.62
C ASP A 78 9.69 4.41 0.52
N ALA A 79 10.38 4.61 1.63
CA ALA A 79 11.69 5.27 1.65
C ALA A 79 12.76 4.46 0.90
N ALA A 80 12.69 3.13 0.96
CA ALA A 80 13.63 2.24 0.28
C ALA A 80 13.33 2.05 -1.21
N THR A 81 12.12 2.38 -1.65
CA THR A 81 11.65 2.20 -3.03
C THR A 81 11.26 3.54 -3.66
N LYS A 82 12.22 4.43 -3.78
CA LYS A 82 12.01 5.79 -4.31
C LYS A 82 11.33 5.75 -5.67
N LEU A 83 10.47 6.75 -5.91
CA LEU A 83 9.72 6.95 -7.15
C LEU A 83 8.58 5.94 -7.39
N GLN A 84 8.36 4.99 -6.51
CA GLN A 84 7.25 4.07 -6.65
C GLN A 84 5.92 4.65 -6.13
N GLY A 85 5.98 5.68 -5.28
CA GLY A 85 4.79 6.41 -4.85
C GLY A 85 3.83 5.60 -3.98
N SER A 86 4.36 4.74 -3.11
CA SER A 86 3.54 4.00 -2.16
C SER A 86 2.85 4.95 -1.18
N ARG A 87 1.56 4.74 -0.92
CA ARG A 87 0.76 5.59 -0.03
C ARG A 87 -0.08 4.74 0.90
N ALA A 88 -0.24 5.21 2.12
CA ALA A 88 -1.08 4.56 3.12
C ALA A 88 -1.89 5.61 3.86
N PHE A 89 -3.17 5.33 4.05
CA PHE A 89 -4.10 6.21 4.75
C PHE A 89 -4.88 5.39 5.77
N VAL A 90 -5.14 5.99 6.92
CA VAL A 90 -5.86 5.33 8.01
C VAL A 90 -6.95 6.27 8.53
N TRP A 91 -8.12 5.72 8.81
CA TRP A 91 -9.21 6.48 9.42
C TRP A 91 -10.01 5.61 10.38
N ASN A 92 -10.77 6.27 11.26
CA ASN A 92 -11.64 5.58 12.20
C ASN A 92 -12.84 4.98 11.46
N ILE A 93 -13.27 3.82 11.91
CA ILE A 93 -14.53 3.21 11.47
C ILE A 93 -15.47 3.05 12.65
N GLU A 94 -16.74 3.01 12.38
CA GLU A 94 -17.76 2.76 13.41
C GLU A 94 -17.87 1.29 13.75
#